data_f3d2b4897187dc053de8027b42ee29e1
#
_entry.id   f3d2b4897187dc053de8027b42ee29e1
#
_cell.length_a   1.000
_cell.length_b   1.000
_cell.length_c   1.000
_cell.angle_alpha   90.00
_cell.angle_beta   90.00
_cell.angle_gamma   90.00
#
_symmetry.space_group_name_H-M   'P 1'
#
loop_
_entity.id
_entity.type
_entity.pdbx_description
1 polymer ?
#
loop_
_entity_poly.entity_id
_entity_poly.type
_entity_poly.pdbx_seq_one_letter_code
_entity_poly.pdbx_strand_id
1 'polypeptide(L)'
;MWAGERVLPSLRYFRKKKGLKLNKNVKKKIKTFSTILFVLYLFLLIYLLFFAERFGIQSFEEREYHYNLVFLQEIKRFWTYREQLGVWPVVLNLLGNVVGFIPFGFILPIIHRDTRNFFFITFSGFALSLCVETIQLVTKLGCFDVDDLIMNTLGAALGYIFFAVSYFIYKRTKRRNK
;
A
#
# COMPACT_ATOMS: atom_id res chain seq x y z
N MET A 1 -43.11 32.84 47.87
CA MET A 1 -42.38 31.69 48.44
C MET A 1 -42.07 30.72 47.31
N TRP A 2 -40.98 30.95 46.60
CA TRP A 2 -40.54 30.09 45.49
C TRP A 2 -39.05 29.79 45.68
N ALA A 3 -38.77 28.52 45.89
CA ALA A 3 -37.43 28.01 46.09
C ALA A 3 -36.68 27.98 44.77
N GLY A 4 -35.60 28.75 44.68
CA GLY A 4 -34.69 28.72 43.55
C GLY A 4 -33.88 27.41 43.54
N GLU A 5 -34.01 26.60 42.48
CA GLU A 5 -33.17 25.45 42.20
C GLU A 5 -31.71 25.92 42.01
N ARG A 6 -30.87 25.63 42.97
CA ARG A 6 -29.43 25.75 42.87
C ARG A 6 -28.92 24.59 42.03
N VAL A 7 -28.82 24.79 40.73
CA VAL A 7 -28.14 23.84 39.79
C VAL A 7 -26.67 23.79 40.19
N LEU A 8 -26.24 22.63 40.69
CA LEU A 8 -24.88 22.34 41.15
C LEU A 8 -23.83 22.65 40.08
N PRO A 9 -22.77 23.39 40.42
CA PRO A 9 -21.69 23.78 39.48
C PRO A 9 -20.91 22.58 38.91
N SER A 10 -21.01 21.40 39.50
CA SER A 10 -20.29 20.19 39.12
C SER A 10 -20.64 19.63 37.74
N LEU A 11 -21.88 19.86 37.26
CA LEU A 11 -22.29 19.36 35.95
C LEU A 11 -21.76 20.18 34.76
N ARG A 12 -21.28 21.41 34.98
CA ARG A 12 -20.63 22.21 33.94
C ARG A 12 -19.17 21.85 33.71
N TYR A 13 -18.49 21.24 34.67
CA TYR A 13 -17.09 20.86 34.55
C TYR A 13 -16.85 19.67 33.60
N PHE A 14 -17.82 18.76 33.50
CA PHE A 14 -17.71 17.58 32.64
C PHE A 14 -18.02 17.85 31.18
N ARG A 15 -18.57 18.98 30.78
CA ARG A 15 -18.95 19.29 29.39
C ARG A 15 -17.80 19.88 28.56
N LYS A 16 -16.60 20.04 29.08
CA LYS A 16 -15.45 20.62 28.36
C LYS A 16 -14.27 19.68 28.21
N LYS A 17 -14.49 18.37 28.03
CA LYS A 17 -13.47 17.55 27.41
C LYS A 17 -13.49 17.85 25.91
N LYS A 18 -12.76 18.93 25.52
CA LYS A 18 -12.36 19.21 24.14
C LYS A 18 -11.81 17.93 23.57
N GLY A 19 -12.54 17.30 22.63
CA GLY A 19 -12.04 16.17 21.91
C GLY A 19 -10.64 16.49 21.40
N LEU A 20 -9.66 15.63 21.68
CA LEU A 20 -8.26 15.78 21.30
C LEU A 20 -8.19 15.98 19.77
N LYS A 21 -8.33 17.24 19.32
CA LYS A 21 -7.91 17.58 17.96
C LYS A 21 -6.40 17.45 17.97
N LEU A 22 -5.85 16.43 17.32
CA LEU A 22 -4.41 16.36 17.10
C LEU A 22 -3.91 17.74 16.71
N ASN A 23 -2.95 18.26 17.48
CA ASN A 23 -2.34 19.57 17.26
C ASN A 23 -1.92 19.66 15.78
N LYS A 24 -2.08 20.84 15.14
CA LYS A 24 -1.67 21.05 13.75
C LYS A 24 -0.23 20.60 13.51
N ASN A 25 0.65 20.82 14.49
CA ASN A 25 2.06 20.41 14.44
C ASN A 25 2.23 18.88 14.41
N VAL A 26 1.43 18.14 15.19
CA VAL A 26 1.47 16.64 15.16
C VAL A 26 0.99 16.12 13.82
N LYS A 27 -0.05 16.68 13.23
CA LYS A 27 -0.51 16.30 11.90
C LYS A 27 0.55 16.57 10.83
N LYS A 28 1.22 17.72 10.91
CA LYS A 28 2.32 18.07 10.00
C LYS A 28 3.47 17.08 10.14
N LYS A 29 3.89 16.76 11.36
CA LYS A 29 4.94 15.75 11.62
C LYS A 29 4.58 14.37 11.07
N ILE A 30 3.35 13.89 11.29
CA ILE A 30 2.88 12.61 10.73
C ILE A 30 2.93 12.63 9.21
N LYS A 31 2.43 13.70 8.57
CA LYS A 31 2.46 13.83 7.12
C LYS A 31 3.89 13.80 6.58
N THR A 32 4.78 14.60 7.16
CA THR A 32 6.20 14.67 6.75
C THR A 32 6.89 13.32 6.92
N PHE A 33 6.71 12.65 8.08
CA PHE A 33 7.28 11.34 8.33
C PHE A 33 6.76 10.29 7.32
N SER A 34 5.43 10.26 7.10
CA SER A 34 4.83 9.36 6.09
C SER A 34 5.33 9.64 4.67
N THR A 35 5.58 10.92 4.34
CA THR A 35 6.14 11.27 3.02
C THR A 35 7.57 10.77 2.87
N ILE A 36 8.42 10.96 3.89
CA ILE A 36 9.80 10.44 3.86
C ILE A 36 9.79 8.91 3.75
N LEU A 37 8.99 8.24 4.58
CA LEU A 37 8.85 6.79 4.55
C LEU A 37 8.36 6.29 3.18
N PHE A 38 7.43 7.00 2.55
CA PHE A 38 6.90 6.66 1.22
C PHE A 38 7.96 6.80 0.13
N VAL A 39 8.76 7.86 0.18
CA VAL A 39 9.88 8.05 -0.77
C VAL A 39 10.92 6.94 -0.61
N LEU A 40 11.34 6.63 0.62
CA LEU A 40 12.26 5.52 0.89
C LEU A 40 11.69 4.17 0.43
N TYR A 41 10.40 3.95 0.67
CA TYR A 41 9.69 2.76 0.17
C TYR A 41 9.71 2.68 -1.35
N LEU A 42 9.47 3.78 -2.08
CA LEU A 42 9.52 3.77 -3.54
C LEU A 42 10.92 3.45 -4.06
N PHE A 43 11.98 3.98 -3.43
CA PHE A 43 13.36 3.61 -3.77
C PHE A 43 13.62 2.12 -3.53
N LEU A 44 13.16 1.59 -2.39
CA LEU A 44 13.29 0.15 -2.10
C LEU A 44 12.50 -0.70 -3.09
N LEU A 45 11.26 -0.31 -3.42
CA LEU A 45 10.43 -1.00 -4.39
C LEU A 45 11.10 -1.07 -5.76
N ILE A 46 11.60 0.07 -6.26
CA ILE A 46 12.34 0.14 -7.52
C ILE A 46 13.58 -0.75 -7.45
N TYR A 47 14.33 -0.69 -6.35
CA TYR A 47 15.50 -1.54 -6.17
C TYR A 47 15.13 -3.03 -6.25
N LEU A 48 14.10 -3.46 -5.55
CA LEU A 48 13.66 -4.86 -5.55
C LEU A 48 13.16 -5.30 -6.92
N LEU A 49 12.35 -4.50 -7.60
CA LEU A 49 11.76 -4.85 -8.89
C LEU A 49 12.79 -4.88 -10.04
N PHE A 50 13.85 -4.08 -9.97
CA PHE A 50 14.83 -3.99 -11.06
C PHE A 50 16.15 -4.70 -10.78
N PHE A 51 16.49 -4.98 -9.52
CA PHE A 51 17.81 -5.46 -9.15
C PHE A 51 17.79 -6.80 -8.40
N ALA A 52 16.67 -7.21 -7.79
CA ALA A 52 16.61 -8.46 -7.04
C ALA A 52 16.71 -9.71 -7.94
N GLU A 53 16.29 -9.62 -9.21
CA GLU A 53 16.34 -10.73 -10.16
C GLU A 53 17.65 -10.82 -10.94
N ARG A 54 18.64 -9.94 -10.69
CA ARG A 54 19.89 -9.85 -11.46
C ARG A 54 20.91 -10.95 -11.18
N PHE A 55 20.54 -12.07 -10.62
CA PHE A 55 21.45 -13.20 -10.44
C PHE A 55 21.58 -14.04 -11.74
N GLY A 56 22.19 -13.43 -12.78
CA GLY A 56 22.49 -14.08 -14.07
C GLY A 56 22.79 -13.02 -15.11
N ILE A 57 23.97 -12.40 -15.02
CA ILE A 57 24.35 -11.26 -15.87
C ILE A 57 24.64 -11.75 -17.28
N GLN A 58 23.64 -11.63 -18.18
CA GLN A 58 23.88 -11.59 -19.62
C GLN A 58 24.19 -10.15 -20.05
N SER A 59 25.07 -9.99 -21.05
CA SER A 59 25.35 -8.66 -21.63
C SER A 59 24.06 -8.06 -22.19
N PHE A 60 23.92 -6.74 -22.21
CA PHE A 60 22.70 -6.08 -22.69
C PHE A 60 22.34 -6.43 -24.13
N GLU A 61 23.34 -6.70 -24.95
CA GLU A 61 23.20 -7.07 -26.37
C GLU A 61 22.59 -8.47 -26.56
N GLU A 62 22.76 -9.36 -25.58
CA GLU A 62 22.22 -10.74 -25.63
C GLU A 62 20.80 -10.85 -25.03
N ARG A 63 20.24 -9.74 -24.50
CA ARG A 63 18.93 -9.77 -23.84
C ARG A 63 17.81 -9.67 -24.86
N GLU A 64 16.90 -10.61 -24.78
CA GLU A 64 15.67 -10.62 -25.55
C GLU A 64 14.52 -9.93 -24.80
N TYR A 65 13.46 -9.56 -25.53
CA TYR A 65 12.23 -9.08 -24.92
C TYR A 65 11.45 -10.27 -24.37
N HIS A 66 11.22 -10.27 -23.06
CA HIS A 66 10.39 -11.27 -22.41
C HIS A 66 9.04 -10.65 -22.00
N TYR A 67 7.96 -11.34 -22.36
CA TYR A 67 6.62 -10.94 -21.93
C TYR A 67 5.74 -12.16 -21.71
N ASN A 68 4.90 -12.09 -20.69
CA ASN A 68 3.88 -13.07 -20.36
C ASN A 68 2.51 -12.38 -20.34
N LEU A 69 1.69 -12.66 -21.35
CA LEU A 69 0.33 -12.12 -21.47
C LEU A 69 -0.74 -13.17 -21.09
N VAL A 70 -0.33 -14.35 -20.67
CA VAL A 70 -1.26 -15.42 -20.30
C VAL A 70 -1.61 -15.33 -18.83
N PHE A 71 -2.86 -15.01 -18.57
CA PHE A 71 -3.40 -14.90 -17.21
C PHE A 71 -3.22 -16.21 -16.41
N LEU A 72 -2.73 -16.09 -15.18
CA LEU A 72 -2.42 -17.19 -14.27
C LEU A 72 -1.37 -18.18 -14.80
N GLN A 73 -0.49 -17.74 -15.71
CA GLN A 73 0.57 -18.61 -16.24
C GLN A 73 1.56 -19.01 -15.16
N GLU A 74 1.96 -18.08 -14.28
CA GLU A 74 2.86 -18.36 -13.16
C GLU A 74 2.21 -19.35 -12.18
N ILE A 75 0.93 -19.21 -11.88
CA ILE A 75 0.19 -20.14 -11.01
C ILE A 75 0.07 -21.52 -11.67
N LYS A 76 -0.21 -21.58 -12.99
CA LYS A 76 -0.27 -22.85 -13.73
C LYS A 76 1.09 -23.52 -13.79
N ARG A 77 2.14 -22.76 -14.09
CA ARG A 77 3.52 -23.23 -14.11
C ARG A 77 3.91 -23.84 -12.77
N PHE A 78 3.58 -23.14 -11.68
CA PHE A 78 3.78 -23.63 -10.33
C PHE A 78 3.05 -24.96 -10.07
N TRP A 79 1.76 -25.02 -10.38
CA TRP A 79 0.99 -26.24 -10.17
C TRP A 79 1.55 -27.43 -10.92
N THR A 80 2.06 -27.20 -12.14
CA THR A 80 2.66 -28.22 -12.99
C THR A 80 4.02 -28.69 -12.48
N TYR A 81 4.87 -27.74 -12.05
CA TYR A 81 6.26 -28.04 -11.68
C TYR A 81 6.51 -28.00 -10.16
N ARG A 82 5.46 -28.06 -9.33
CA ARG A 82 5.52 -27.92 -7.86
C ARG A 82 6.50 -28.91 -7.19
N GLU A 83 6.65 -30.10 -7.75
CA GLU A 83 7.54 -31.14 -7.20
C GLU A 83 9.02 -30.87 -7.53
N GLN A 84 9.29 -30.16 -8.61
CA GLN A 84 10.64 -29.87 -9.11
C GLN A 84 11.16 -28.50 -8.62
N LEU A 85 10.32 -27.47 -8.61
CA LEU A 85 10.71 -26.09 -8.27
C LEU A 85 10.61 -25.81 -6.76
N GLY A 86 9.86 -26.62 -6.02
CA GLY A 86 9.50 -26.34 -4.64
C GLY A 86 8.43 -25.23 -4.52
N VAL A 87 7.74 -25.20 -3.38
CA VAL A 87 6.61 -24.27 -3.13
C VAL A 87 7.09 -22.84 -2.92
N TRP A 88 8.25 -22.67 -2.31
CA TRP A 88 8.72 -21.36 -1.82
C TRP A 88 9.00 -20.31 -2.88
N PRO A 89 9.71 -20.59 -3.99
CA PRO A 89 10.01 -19.54 -4.98
C PRO A 89 8.77 -18.88 -5.57
N VAL A 90 7.74 -19.66 -5.83
CA VAL A 90 6.50 -19.15 -6.44
C VAL A 90 5.63 -18.39 -5.44
N VAL A 91 5.51 -18.93 -4.22
CA VAL A 91 4.82 -18.24 -3.14
C VAL A 91 5.50 -16.90 -2.84
N LEU A 92 6.84 -16.87 -2.82
CA LEU A 92 7.59 -15.63 -2.61
C LEU A 92 7.39 -14.63 -3.76
N ASN A 93 7.34 -15.08 -5.01
CA ASN A 93 7.09 -14.21 -6.15
C ASN A 93 5.68 -13.61 -6.09
N LEU A 94 4.65 -14.46 -6.02
CA LEU A 94 3.25 -14.01 -5.97
C LEU A 94 2.94 -13.16 -4.74
N LEU A 95 3.36 -13.60 -3.54
CA LEU A 95 3.16 -12.82 -2.32
C LEU A 95 4.05 -11.59 -2.27
N GLY A 96 5.25 -11.66 -2.83
CA GLY A 96 6.19 -10.54 -2.90
C GLY A 96 5.57 -9.34 -3.62
N ASN A 97 4.93 -9.56 -4.76
CA ASN A 97 4.25 -8.53 -5.52
C ASN A 97 3.08 -7.94 -4.74
N VAL A 98 2.20 -8.77 -4.17
CA VAL A 98 1.09 -8.28 -3.33
C VAL A 98 1.62 -7.49 -2.13
N VAL A 99 2.54 -8.07 -1.35
CA VAL A 99 3.08 -7.44 -0.14
C VAL A 99 3.87 -6.19 -0.48
N GLY A 100 4.60 -6.19 -1.59
CA GLY A 100 5.35 -5.04 -2.10
C GLY A 100 4.48 -3.81 -2.32
N PHE A 101 3.24 -3.96 -2.77
CA PHE A 101 2.32 -2.86 -3.06
C PHE A 101 1.36 -2.48 -1.93
N ILE A 102 1.29 -3.28 -0.83
CA ILE A 102 0.51 -2.90 0.36
C ILE A 102 0.93 -1.53 0.92
N PRO A 103 2.23 -1.20 1.11
CA PRO A 103 2.63 0.11 1.63
C PRO A 103 2.19 1.26 0.73
N PHE A 104 2.17 1.10 -0.59
CA PHE A 104 1.63 2.09 -1.53
C PHE A 104 0.18 2.44 -1.21
N GLY A 105 -0.68 1.43 -1.14
CA GLY A 105 -2.11 1.60 -0.87
C GLY A 105 -2.41 2.13 0.53
N PHE A 106 -1.55 1.83 1.52
CA PHE A 106 -1.73 2.27 2.90
C PHE A 106 -1.24 3.69 3.14
N ILE A 107 -0.06 4.06 2.64
CA ILE A 107 0.61 5.32 3.00
C ILE A 107 0.07 6.49 2.17
N LEU A 108 -0.24 6.29 0.90
CA LEU A 108 -0.68 7.35 0.00
C LEU A 108 -1.91 8.12 0.53
N PRO A 109 -2.98 7.47 1.04
CA PRO A 109 -4.14 8.18 1.61
C PRO A 109 -3.86 8.84 2.98
N ILE A 110 -2.74 8.55 3.64
CA ILE A 110 -2.28 9.28 4.83
C ILE A 110 -1.67 10.62 4.41
N ILE A 111 -0.86 10.63 3.35
CA ILE A 111 -0.16 11.82 2.84
C ILE A 111 -1.16 12.78 2.19
N HIS A 112 -2.01 12.28 1.30
CA HIS A 112 -2.97 13.06 0.55
C HIS A 112 -4.41 12.66 0.89
N ARG A 113 -5.20 13.60 1.38
CA ARG A 113 -6.60 13.34 1.78
C ARG A 113 -7.51 13.11 0.59
N ASP A 114 -7.21 13.73 -0.53
CA ASP A 114 -8.03 13.67 -1.74
C ASP A 114 -7.91 12.30 -2.45
N THR A 115 -6.85 11.55 -2.12
CA THR A 115 -6.66 10.16 -2.61
C THR A 115 -7.40 9.11 -1.78
N ARG A 116 -8.25 9.50 -0.80
CA ARG A 116 -9.00 8.58 0.07
C ARG A 116 -10.21 7.96 -0.63
N ASN A 117 -9.98 7.38 -1.78
CA ASN A 117 -10.97 6.68 -2.57
C ASN A 117 -10.38 5.32 -2.97
N PHE A 118 -11.14 4.24 -2.77
CA PHE A 118 -10.71 2.87 -3.08
C PHE A 118 -10.33 2.73 -4.56
N PHE A 119 -11.20 3.16 -5.44
CA PHE A 119 -10.97 3.05 -6.88
C PHE A 119 -9.78 3.90 -7.33
N PHE A 120 -9.60 5.09 -6.75
CA PHE A 120 -8.45 5.94 -7.07
C PHE A 120 -7.13 5.27 -6.68
N ILE A 121 -7.04 4.70 -5.48
CA ILE A 121 -5.81 4.03 -5.01
C ILE A 121 -5.54 2.76 -5.82
N THR A 122 -6.57 1.95 -6.08
CA THR A 122 -6.44 0.72 -6.86
C THR A 122 -5.97 1.04 -8.28
N PHE A 123 -6.58 2.05 -8.93
CA PHE A 123 -6.17 2.48 -10.27
C PHE A 123 -4.76 3.09 -10.28
N SER A 124 -4.39 3.86 -9.25
CA SER A 124 -3.02 4.39 -9.12
C SER A 124 -1.99 3.28 -8.93
N GLY A 125 -2.34 2.23 -8.17
CA GLY A 125 -1.51 1.03 -8.02
C GLY A 125 -1.34 0.28 -9.34
N PHE A 126 -2.43 0.10 -10.09
CA PHE A 126 -2.40 -0.46 -11.44
C PHE A 126 -1.50 0.36 -12.38
N ALA A 127 -1.66 1.68 -12.41
CA ALA A 127 -0.86 2.56 -13.26
C ALA A 127 0.63 2.52 -12.90
N LEU A 128 0.96 2.49 -11.61
CA LEU A 128 2.34 2.34 -11.15
C LEU A 128 2.92 0.99 -11.59
N SER A 129 2.18 -0.10 -11.40
CA SER A 129 2.60 -1.43 -11.82
C SER A 129 2.81 -1.50 -13.33
N LEU A 130 1.87 -0.98 -14.12
CA LEU A 130 1.98 -0.92 -15.57
C LEU A 130 3.22 -0.15 -16.03
N CYS A 131 3.54 0.98 -15.36
CA CYS A 131 4.77 1.71 -15.63
C CYS A 131 6.01 0.86 -15.36
N VAL A 132 6.04 0.14 -14.24
CA VAL A 132 7.16 -0.76 -13.88
C VAL A 132 7.33 -1.84 -14.93
N GLU A 133 6.28 -2.58 -15.24
CA GLU A 133 6.28 -3.65 -16.23
C GLU A 133 6.73 -3.15 -17.62
N THR A 134 6.24 -1.97 -18.02
CA THR A 134 6.65 -1.34 -19.29
C THR A 134 8.13 -0.99 -19.31
N ILE A 135 8.64 -0.44 -18.19
CA ILE A 135 10.07 -0.10 -18.08
C ILE A 135 10.91 -1.39 -18.10
N GLN A 136 10.51 -2.44 -17.40
CA GLN A 136 11.22 -3.74 -17.42
C GLN A 136 11.29 -4.32 -18.84
N LEU A 137 10.20 -4.26 -19.58
CA LEU A 137 10.16 -4.70 -20.98
C LEU A 137 11.11 -3.87 -21.87
N VAL A 138 10.98 -2.53 -21.84
CA VAL A 138 11.78 -1.63 -22.70
C VAL A 138 13.27 -1.69 -22.38
N THR A 139 13.61 -1.79 -21.10
CA THR A 139 14.99 -1.89 -20.67
C THR A 139 15.57 -3.30 -20.76
N LYS A 140 14.74 -4.30 -21.09
CA LYS A 140 15.10 -5.72 -21.07
C LYS A 140 15.69 -6.18 -19.74
N LEU A 141 15.26 -5.55 -18.63
CA LEU A 141 15.76 -5.85 -17.28
C LEU A 141 14.86 -6.83 -16.52
N GLY A 142 13.71 -7.18 -17.08
CA GLY A 142 12.73 -8.11 -16.52
C GLY A 142 11.78 -8.62 -17.61
N CYS A 143 10.73 -9.29 -17.18
CA CYS A 143 9.66 -9.80 -18.03
C CYS A 143 8.40 -8.97 -17.77
N PHE A 144 7.74 -8.49 -18.82
CA PHE A 144 6.40 -7.91 -18.67
C PHE A 144 5.42 -9.03 -18.32
N ASP A 145 4.86 -9.01 -17.11
CA ASP A 145 3.98 -10.06 -16.63
C ASP A 145 2.61 -9.51 -16.19
N VAL A 146 1.54 -10.06 -16.81
CA VAL A 146 0.15 -9.69 -16.46
C VAL A 146 -0.23 -10.19 -15.06
N ASP A 147 0.33 -11.29 -14.61
CA ASP A 147 0.07 -11.81 -13.26
C ASP A 147 0.65 -10.85 -12.21
N ASP A 148 1.84 -10.31 -12.43
CA ASP A 148 2.47 -9.31 -11.56
C ASP A 148 1.66 -8.00 -11.52
N LEU A 149 1.17 -7.55 -12.69
CA LEU A 149 0.30 -6.39 -12.78
C LEU A 149 -0.96 -6.54 -11.91
N ILE A 150 -1.55 -7.72 -11.91
CA ILE A 150 -2.75 -8.02 -11.11
C ILE A 150 -2.40 -8.11 -9.62
N MET A 151 -1.33 -8.83 -9.26
CA MET A 151 -0.91 -9.01 -7.87
C MET A 151 -0.50 -7.67 -7.23
N ASN A 152 0.22 -6.82 -7.94
CA ASN A 152 0.59 -5.47 -7.51
C ASN A 152 -0.66 -4.60 -7.28
N THR A 153 -1.63 -4.67 -8.19
CA THR A 153 -2.91 -3.95 -8.06
C THR A 153 -3.71 -4.44 -6.86
N LEU A 154 -3.78 -5.76 -6.63
CA LEU A 154 -4.40 -6.35 -5.45
C LEU A 154 -3.70 -5.90 -4.16
N GLY A 155 -2.36 -5.84 -4.17
CA GLY A 155 -1.58 -5.32 -3.05
C GLY A 155 -1.95 -3.88 -2.69
N ALA A 156 -2.05 -3.00 -3.68
CA ALA A 156 -2.49 -1.62 -3.48
C ALA A 156 -3.93 -1.53 -2.93
N ALA A 157 -4.85 -2.34 -3.44
CA ALA A 157 -6.23 -2.42 -2.96
C ALA A 157 -6.30 -2.89 -1.50
N LEU A 158 -5.56 -3.95 -1.13
CA LEU A 158 -5.46 -4.44 0.24
C LEU A 158 -4.84 -3.39 1.17
N GLY A 159 -3.81 -2.69 0.73
CA GLY A 159 -3.20 -1.58 1.46
C GLY A 159 -4.20 -0.48 1.80
N TYR A 160 -5.05 -0.11 0.84
CA TYR A 160 -6.13 0.83 1.09
C TYR A 160 -7.17 0.31 2.09
N ILE A 161 -7.54 -0.97 2.03
CA ILE A 161 -8.46 -1.57 3.00
C ILE A 161 -7.87 -1.48 4.41
N PHE A 162 -6.59 -1.80 4.60
CA PHE A 162 -5.91 -1.64 5.89
C PHE A 162 -5.92 -0.20 6.39
N PHE A 163 -5.67 0.78 5.49
CA PHE A 163 -5.81 2.19 5.81
C PHE A 163 -7.24 2.53 6.24
N ALA A 164 -8.26 2.11 5.49
CA ALA A 164 -9.66 2.43 5.75
C ALA A 164 -10.13 1.87 7.09
N VAL A 165 -9.78 0.62 7.42
CA VAL A 165 -10.05 -0.01 8.71
C VAL A 165 -9.37 0.75 9.86
N SER A 166 -8.07 1.03 9.72
CA SER A 166 -7.29 1.77 10.73
C SER A 166 -7.87 3.18 10.96
N TYR A 167 -8.26 3.86 9.88
CA TYR A 167 -8.86 5.18 9.95
C TYR A 167 -10.26 5.15 10.57
N PHE A 168 -11.05 4.11 10.30
CA PHE A 168 -12.36 3.91 10.90
C PHE A 168 -12.25 3.69 12.42
N ILE A 169 -11.35 2.80 12.86
CA ILE A 169 -11.08 2.55 14.28
C ILE A 169 -10.66 3.85 14.99
N TYR A 170 -9.70 4.58 14.41
CA TYR A 170 -9.25 5.87 14.93
C TYR A 170 -10.42 6.85 15.10
N LYS A 171 -11.30 6.94 14.10
CA LYS A 171 -12.47 7.85 14.12
C LYS A 171 -13.47 7.46 15.21
N ARG A 172 -13.70 6.14 15.39
CA ARG A 172 -14.62 5.59 16.40
C ARG A 172 -14.12 5.84 17.82
N THR A 173 -12.85 5.56 18.09
CA THR A 173 -12.21 5.81 19.39
C THR A 173 -12.25 7.29 19.75
N LYS A 174 -12.00 8.16 18.77
CA LYS A 174 -12.08 9.61 18.99
C LYS A 174 -13.49 10.12 19.29
N ARG A 175 -14.54 9.45 18.77
CA ARG A 175 -15.94 9.80 19.09
C ARG A 175 -16.33 9.36 20.51
N ARG A 176 -15.81 8.22 20.97
CA ARG A 176 -16.09 7.67 22.31
C ARG A 176 -15.46 8.51 23.44
N ASN A 177 -14.34 9.15 23.15
CA ASN A 177 -13.60 9.99 24.11
C ASN A 177 -14.02 11.47 24.07
N LYS A 178 -15.14 11.80 23.40
CA LYS A 178 -15.80 13.11 23.39
C LYS A 178 -17.03 13.12 24.29
#